data_6dadd092a64c354a4da7b7f8afc119f5
#
_entry.id   6dadd092a64c354a4da7b7f8afc119f5
#
_cell.length_a   1.000
_cell.length_b   1.000
_cell.length_c   1.000
_cell.angle_alpha   90.00
_cell.angle_beta   90.00
_cell.angle_gamma   90.00
#
_symmetry.space_group_name_H-M   'P 1'
#
loop_
_entity.id
_entity.type
_entity.pdbx_description
1 polymer ?
#
loop_
_entity_poly.entity_id
_entity_poly.type
_entity_poly.pdbx_seq_one_letter_code
_entity_poly.pdbx_strand_id
1 'polypeptide(L)'
;MRVFLLDGGTMMIDRSQLLWNVDCGVRLRFPVYSVLVEHDDGLFLFDTGYDLEHVRRVFPAEEPRQSEAQGIVQQLALCGFAPGDVSYVVNSHLHFDHVGGNRHFPGAKTVVSKAELRQAKVPETFERYAYSDQTFDHPGADYDLLEGDVELAAGLRLFETPGHSAGHYSLLIEPPSGEALLFAFDAAYAEESLERLIPSGFHLDPTAAVRSLRRIQELARTYGARIFVAHDAAAFSGYRLAPAGVI
;
A
#
# COMPACT_ATOMS: atom_id res chain seq x y z
N MET A 1 -0.94 -7.71 19.81
CA MET A 1 -1.01 -7.15 18.43
C MET A 1 -2.45 -6.75 18.13
N ARG A 2 -2.70 -5.54 17.59
CA ARG A 2 -3.97 -5.09 17.00
C ARG A 2 -3.70 -4.56 15.60
N VAL A 3 -4.60 -4.81 14.65
CA VAL A 3 -4.46 -4.39 13.24
C VAL A 3 -5.66 -3.53 12.85
N PHE A 4 -5.43 -2.37 12.26
CA PHE A 4 -6.44 -1.45 11.79
C PHE A 4 -6.26 -1.14 10.31
N LEU A 5 -7.36 -1.06 9.57
CA LEU A 5 -7.39 -0.52 8.22
C LEU A 5 -7.83 0.95 8.28
N LEU A 6 -6.98 1.83 7.78
CA LEU A 6 -7.18 3.27 7.77
C LEU A 6 -7.72 3.69 6.41
N ASP A 7 -8.91 4.28 6.37
CA ASP A 7 -9.55 4.75 5.14
C ASP A 7 -8.87 6.04 4.64
N GLY A 8 -8.16 5.96 3.53
CA GLY A 8 -7.45 7.07 2.88
C GLY A 8 -8.28 7.83 1.84
N GLY A 9 -9.56 7.48 1.66
CA GLY A 9 -10.41 8.07 0.63
C GLY A 9 -10.38 7.31 -0.69
N THR A 10 -10.73 7.99 -1.79
CA THR A 10 -10.91 7.34 -3.09
C THR A 10 -10.40 8.19 -4.25
N MET A 11 -10.03 7.54 -5.36
CA MET A 11 -9.71 8.19 -6.62
C MET A 11 -10.41 7.50 -7.79
N MET A 12 -10.29 8.03 -9.01
CA MET A 12 -10.84 7.47 -10.24
C MET A 12 -9.75 6.83 -11.09
N ILE A 13 -10.06 5.69 -11.67
CA ILE A 13 -9.16 4.97 -12.57
C ILE A 13 -9.95 4.44 -13.78
N ASP A 14 -9.29 4.23 -14.91
CA ASP A 14 -9.85 3.41 -15.99
C ASP A 14 -9.74 1.93 -15.58
N ARG A 15 -10.77 1.12 -15.89
CA ARG A 15 -10.76 -0.30 -15.52
C ARG A 15 -9.59 -1.07 -16.14
N SER A 16 -9.11 -0.65 -17.30
CA SER A 16 -7.91 -1.22 -17.91
C SER A 16 -6.61 -0.97 -17.13
N GLN A 17 -6.64 0.00 -16.22
CA GLN A 17 -5.54 0.27 -15.29
C GLN A 17 -5.68 -0.57 -14.01
N LEU A 18 -6.91 -0.87 -13.61
CA LEU A 18 -7.17 -1.82 -12.51
C LEU A 18 -6.80 -3.25 -12.91
N LEU A 19 -7.20 -3.66 -14.11
CA LEU A 19 -6.92 -4.96 -14.71
C LEU A 19 -6.44 -4.75 -16.14
N TRP A 20 -5.22 -5.12 -16.43
CA TRP A 20 -4.55 -4.82 -17.69
C TRP A 20 -5.37 -5.24 -18.92
N ASN A 21 -5.70 -4.27 -19.77
CA ASN A 21 -6.47 -4.43 -21.00
C ASN A 21 -7.92 -4.96 -20.83
N VAL A 22 -8.49 -4.84 -19.63
CA VAL A 22 -9.89 -5.21 -19.38
C VAL A 22 -10.76 -3.97 -19.39
N ASP A 23 -11.87 -3.99 -20.15
CA ASP A 23 -12.90 -2.95 -20.20
C ASP A 23 -12.35 -1.52 -20.36
N CYS A 24 -11.48 -1.30 -21.35
CA CYS A 24 -10.88 0.00 -21.64
C CYS A 24 -11.94 1.09 -21.84
N GLY A 25 -11.74 2.25 -21.22
CA GLY A 25 -12.67 3.39 -21.28
C GLY A 25 -13.77 3.37 -20.21
N VAL A 26 -13.86 2.32 -19.41
CA VAL A 26 -14.79 2.27 -18.27
C VAL A 26 -14.11 2.84 -17.03
N ARG A 27 -14.56 4.01 -16.60
CA ARG A 27 -14.02 4.65 -15.38
C ARG A 27 -14.72 4.13 -14.13
N LEU A 28 -13.97 3.84 -13.10
CA LEU A 28 -14.47 3.42 -11.79
C LEU A 28 -13.73 4.14 -10.66
N ARG A 29 -14.37 4.19 -9.49
CA ARG A 29 -13.77 4.75 -8.28
C ARG A 29 -13.15 3.63 -7.46
N PHE A 30 -11.92 3.83 -7.03
CA PHE A 30 -11.17 2.88 -6.23
C PHE A 30 -10.79 3.46 -4.85
N PRO A 31 -10.74 2.63 -3.80
CA PRO A 31 -10.31 3.04 -2.48
C PRO A 31 -8.79 3.12 -2.37
N VAL A 32 -8.32 3.94 -1.44
CA VAL A 32 -6.93 3.94 -0.94
C VAL A 32 -6.99 3.70 0.55
N TYR A 33 -6.14 2.82 1.07
CA TYR A 33 -6.06 2.55 2.50
C TYR A 33 -4.63 2.31 2.98
N SER A 34 -4.42 2.47 4.27
CA SER A 34 -3.17 2.16 4.96
C SER A 34 -3.44 1.11 6.05
N VAL A 35 -2.39 0.45 6.52
CA VAL A 35 -2.50 -0.56 7.58
C VAL A 35 -1.71 -0.11 8.80
N LEU A 36 -2.37 -0.02 9.95
CA LEU A 36 -1.73 0.29 11.22
C LEU A 36 -1.67 -0.97 12.08
N VAL A 37 -0.48 -1.28 12.57
CA VAL A 37 -0.25 -2.43 13.47
C VAL A 37 0.33 -1.97 14.77
N GLU A 38 -0.42 -2.15 15.86
CA GLU A 38 0.08 -2.01 17.21
C GLU A 38 0.73 -3.34 17.63
N HIS A 39 2.03 -3.29 17.84
CA HIS A 39 2.88 -4.43 18.18
C HIS A 39 3.70 -4.14 19.45
N ASP A 40 4.19 -5.17 20.13
CA ASP A 40 5.02 -5.01 21.33
C ASP A 40 6.35 -4.30 21.05
N ASP A 41 6.87 -4.43 19.82
CA ASP A 41 8.09 -3.76 19.35
C ASP A 41 7.87 -2.33 18.83
N GLY A 42 6.63 -1.82 18.82
CA GLY A 42 6.30 -0.46 18.41
C GLY A 42 5.04 -0.38 17.54
N LEU A 43 4.74 0.83 17.09
CA LEU A 43 3.63 1.12 16.20
C LEU A 43 4.12 1.19 14.75
N PHE A 44 3.63 0.27 13.92
CA PHE A 44 4.00 0.16 12.51
C PHE A 44 2.87 0.69 11.63
N LEU A 45 3.17 1.64 10.77
CA LEU A 45 2.26 2.18 9.77
C LEU A 45 2.73 1.75 8.38
N PHE A 46 1.93 0.91 7.71
CA PHE A 46 2.20 0.45 6.34
C PHE A 46 1.44 1.34 5.37
N ASP A 47 2.19 2.04 4.55
CA ASP A 47 1.76 3.11 3.65
C ASP A 47 1.06 4.28 4.38
N THR A 48 0.93 5.40 3.70
CA THR A 48 0.40 6.65 4.30
C THR A 48 -0.65 7.33 3.45
N GLY A 49 -1.18 6.62 2.44
CA GLY A 49 -2.18 7.16 1.53
C GLY A 49 -1.64 8.27 0.62
N TYR A 50 -2.53 9.07 0.06
CA TYR A 50 -2.16 10.17 -0.81
C TYR A 50 -2.32 11.55 -0.14
N ASP A 51 -1.57 12.52 -0.67
CA ASP A 51 -1.74 13.93 -0.36
C ASP A 51 -2.82 14.52 -1.27
N LEU A 52 -3.96 14.91 -0.70
CA LEU A 52 -5.12 15.39 -1.44
C LEU A 52 -4.78 16.62 -2.32
N GLU A 53 -4.04 17.59 -1.76
CA GLU A 53 -3.70 18.83 -2.48
C GLU A 53 -2.70 18.55 -3.61
N HIS A 54 -1.75 17.63 -3.36
CA HIS A 54 -0.81 17.18 -4.39
C HIS A 54 -1.55 16.51 -5.55
N VAL A 55 -2.43 15.53 -5.27
CA VAL A 55 -3.17 14.81 -6.31
C VAL A 55 -4.10 15.74 -7.09
N ARG A 56 -4.82 16.65 -6.42
CA ARG A 56 -5.65 17.66 -7.11
C ARG A 56 -4.86 18.52 -8.08
N ARG A 57 -3.62 18.85 -7.73
CA ARG A 57 -2.76 19.71 -8.57
C ARG A 57 -2.10 18.93 -9.71
N VAL A 58 -1.58 17.74 -9.44
CA VAL A 58 -0.72 17.00 -10.38
C VAL A 58 -1.53 15.97 -11.18
N PHE A 59 -2.53 15.36 -10.55
CA PHE A 59 -3.35 14.29 -11.12
C PHE A 59 -4.85 14.62 -11.07
N PRO A 60 -5.31 15.78 -11.58
CA PRO A 60 -6.72 16.18 -11.45
C PRO A 60 -7.69 15.20 -12.13
N ALA A 61 -7.22 14.45 -13.12
CA ALA A 61 -8.02 13.42 -13.80
C ALA A 61 -8.37 12.22 -12.89
N GLU A 62 -7.61 12.00 -11.81
CA GLU A 62 -7.88 10.97 -10.80
C GLU A 62 -9.05 11.35 -9.87
N GLU A 63 -9.60 12.57 -9.97
CA GLU A 63 -10.76 13.04 -9.19
C GLU A 63 -10.70 12.64 -7.71
N PRO A 64 -9.65 12.99 -6.95
CA PRO A 64 -9.47 12.51 -5.59
C PRO A 64 -10.59 13.01 -4.67
N ARG A 65 -11.11 12.12 -3.83
CA ARG A 65 -12.09 12.41 -2.80
C ARG A 65 -11.61 11.88 -1.45
N GLN A 66 -11.28 12.81 -0.58
CA GLN A 66 -10.85 12.53 0.79
C GLN A 66 -11.48 13.59 1.69
N SER A 67 -12.26 13.16 2.65
CA SER A 67 -12.74 14.04 3.72
C SER A 67 -11.61 14.34 4.70
N GLU A 68 -11.77 15.36 5.53
CA GLU A 68 -10.79 15.68 6.58
C GLU A 68 -10.55 14.47 7.50
N ALA A 69 -11.61 13.73 7.85
CA ALA A 69 -11.50 12.54 8.70
C ALA A 69 -10.71 11.39 8.06
N GLN A 70 -10.55 11.37 6.73
CA GLN A 70 -9.79 10.35 5.99
C GLN A 70 -8.30 10.72 5.80
N GLY A 71 -7.87 11.88 6.28
CA GLY A 71 -6.44 12.19 6.35
C GLY A 71 -5.71 11.24 7.29
N ILE A 72 -4.48 10.84 6.94
CA ILE A 72 -3.73 9.81 7.70
C ILE A 72 -3.58 10.15 9.18
N VAL A 73 -3.37 11.42 9.53
CA VAL A 73 -3.25 11.89 10.92
C VAL A 73 -4.57 11.73 11.67
N GLN A 74 -5.69 12.04 11.04
CA GLN A 74 -7.03 11.89 11.62
C GLN A 74 -7.41 10.42 11.77
N GLN A 75 -7.02 9.57 10.82
CA GLN A 75 -7.23 8.12 10.91
C GLN A 75 -6.44 7.51 12.07
N LEU A 76 -5.20 7.95 12.33
CA LEU A 76 -4.45 7.55 13.53
C LEU A 76 -5.16 7.99 14.81
N ALA A 77 -5.68 9.22 14.85
CA ALA A 77 -6.41 9.73 16.01
C ALA A 77 -7.68 8.93 16.32
N LEU A 78 -8.37 8.39 15.30
CA LEU A 78 -9.50 7.47 15.49
C LEU A 78 -9.09 6.17 16.22
N CYS A 79 -7.83 5.72 16.01
CA CYS A 79 -7.27 4.55 16.68
C CYS A 79 -6.68 4.88 18.07
N GLY A 80 -6.67 6.16 18.46
CA GLY A 80 -6.13 6.63 19.75
C GLY A 80 -4.64 6.96 19.71
N PHE A 81 -4.05 7.14 18.52
CA PHE A 81 -2.62 7.43 18.33
C PHE A 81 -2.40 8.81 17.70
N ALA A 82 -1.22 9.36 17.93
CA ALA A 82 -0.71 10.56 17.28
C ALA A 82 0.47 10.22 16.35
N PRO A 83 0.84 11.10 15.40
CA PRO A 83 2.00 10.86 14.53
C PRO A 83 3.30 10.56 15.28
N GLY A 84 3.51 11.16 16.45
CA GLY A 84 4.69 10.92 17.29
C GLY A 84 4.77 9.54 17.95
N ASP A 85 3.67 8.78 17.97
CA ASP A 85 3.62 7.42 18.51
C ASP A 85 4.08 6.39 17.46
N VAL A 86 4.08 6.75 16.17
CA VAL A 86 4.49 5.86 15.08
C VAL A 86 5.99 5.62 15.14
N SER A 87 6.38 4.38 15.35
CA SER A 87 7.78 3.96 15.41
C SER A 87 8.38 3.71 14.03
N TYR A 88 7.55 3.15 13.13
CA TYR A 88 7.97 2.75 11.79
C TYR A 88 6.90 3.13 10.77
N VAL A 89 7.31 3.81 9.69
CA VAL A 89 6.57 3.93 8.45
C VAL A 89 7.18 2.94 7.46
N VAL A 90 6.42 1.96 7.02
CA VAL A 90 6.89 0.92 6.10
C VAL A 90 6.17 1.11 4.77
N ASN A 91 6.90 1.51 3.75
CA ASN A 91 6.31 1.70 2.42
C ASN A 91 6.34 0.40 1.61
N SER A 92 5.17 -0.05 1.17
CA SER A 92 5.04 -1.17 0.23
C SER A 92 5.81 -0.87 -1.07
N HIS A 93 5.69 0.36 -1.54
CA HIS A 93 6.41 0.97 -2.65
C HIS A 93 6.28 2.51 -2.57
N LEU A 94 6.80 3.26 -3.56
CA LEU A 94 6.92 4.73 -3.46
C LEU A 94 6.00 5.51 -4.42
N HIS A 95 4.90 4.92 -4.92
CA HIS A 95 3.92 5.66 -5.69
C HIS A 95 3.17 6.68 -4.81
N PHE A 96 2.71 7.74 -5.44
CA PHE A 96 2.17 8.92 -4.76
C PHE A 96 0.98 8.66 -3.82
N ASP A 97 0.23 7.59 -4.08
CA ASP A 97 -0.94 7.18 -3.29
C ASP A 97 -0.63 6.26 -2.11
N HIS A 98 0.64 5.89 -1.95
CA HIS A 98 1.15 5.10 -0.82
C HIS A 98 2.03 5.91 0.13
N VAL A 99 2.65 7.00 -0.35
CA VAL A 99 3.64 7.78 0.42
C VAL A 99 3.26 9.24 0.63
N GLY A 100 2.06 9.64 0.25
CA GLY A 100 1.61 11.04 0.32
C GLY A 100 1.64 11.65 1.71
N GLY A 101 1.48 10.84 2.74
CA GLY A 101 1.50 11.25 4.15
C GLY A 101 2.83 11.09 4.87
N ASN A 102 3.89 10.55 4.24
CA ASN A 102 5.19 10.26 4.90
C ASN A 102 5.74 11.44 5.69
N ARG A 103 5.61 12.66 5.16
CA ARG A 103 6.09 13.90 5.79
C ARG A 103 5.49 14.19 7.18
N HIS A 104 4.39 13.55 7.55
CA HIS A 104 3.74 13.73 8.86
C HIS A 104 4.42 12.93 9.97
N PHE A 105 5.41 12.08 9.65
CA PHE A 105 6.07 11.16 10.57
C PHE A 105 7.59 11.39 10.66
N PRO A 106 8.06 12.62 10.96
CA PRO A 106 9.49 12.93 10.92
C PRO A 106 10.31 12.22 12.00
N GLY A 107 9.65 11.64 13.02
CA GLY A 107 10.28 10.88 14.09
C GLY A 107 10.28 9.36 13.88
N ALA A 108 9.54 8.86 12.90
CA ALA A 108 9.48 7.44 12.60
C ALA A 108 10.66 7.00 11.73
N LYS A 109 11.08 5.75 11.88
CA LYS A 109 11.97 5.13 10.90
C LYS A 109 11.18 4.81 9.64
N THR A 110 11.58 5.35 8.50
CA THR A 110 10.94 5.05 7.22
C THR A 110 11.68 3.92 6.53
N VAL A 111 10.96 2.86 6.22
CA VAL A 111 11.51 1.60 5.68
C VAL A 111 10.98 1.37 4.27
N VAL A 112 11.86 1.00 3.34
CA VAL A 112 11.50 0.70 1.95
C VAL A 112 12.50 -0.26 1.32
N SER A 113 12.10 -0.93 0.22
CA SER A 113 13.03 -1.71 -0.61
C SER A 113 14.10 -0.80 -1.22
N LYS A 114 15.35 -1.26 -1.21
CA LYS A 114 16.47 -0.60 -1.89
C LYS A 114 16.24 -0.51 -3.41
N ALA A 115 15.65 -1.55 -4.01
CA ALA A 115 15.30 -1.55 -5.43
C ALA A 115 14.25 -0.48 -5.73
N GLU A 116 13.27 -0.30 -4.84
CA GLU A 116 12.21 0.69 -4.98
C GLU A 116 12.75 2.13 -4.92
N LEU A 117 13.55 2.45 -3.90
CA LEU A 117 14.11 3.79 -3.78
C LEU A 117 15.01 4.15 -4.96
N ARG A 118 15.78 3.16 -5.47
CA ARG A 118 16.59 3.35 -6.67
C ARG A 118 15.73 3.67 -7.89
N GLN A 119 14.64 2.92 -8.09
CA GLN A 119 13.71 3.11 -9.20
C GLN A 119 13.00 4.47 -9.09
N ALA A 120 12.49 4.82 -7.91
CA ALA A 120 11.80 6.08 -7.68
C ALA A 120 12.67 7.31 -7.98
N LYS A 121 13.99 7.24 -7.70
CA LYS A 121 14.93 8.34 -8.00
C LYS A 121 15.28 8.47 -9.48
N VAL A 122 15.21 7.40 -10.26
CA VAL A 122 15.50 7.40 -11.69
C VAL A 122 14.46 6.53 -12.42
N PRO A 123 13.19 6.96 -12.41
CA PRO A 123 12.10 6.17 -13.00
C PRO A 123 12.19 6.18 -14.53
N GLU A 124 11.71 5.13 -15.16
CA GLU A 124 11.50 5.08 -16.59
C GLU A 124 10.43 6.12 -17.02
N THR A 125 10.49 6.57 -18.26
CA THR A 125 9.61 7.65 -18.75
C THR A 125 8.13 7.35 -18.64
N PHE A 126 7.72 6.09 -18.79
CA PHE A 126 6.32 5.68 -18.75
C PHE A 126 5.75 5.55 -17.34
N GLU A 127 6.59 5.37 -16.32
CA GLU A 127 6.19 5.25 -14.91
C GLU A 127 6.43 6.52 -14.08
N ARG A 128 7.19 7.48 -14.66
CA ARG A 128 7.62 8.71 -13.96
C ARG A 128 6.49 9.44 -13.25
N TYR A 129 5.29 9.41 -13.81
CA TYR A 129 4.18 10.14 -13.25
C TYR A 129 3.68 9.53 -11.91
N ALA A 130 3.91 8.25 -11.64
CA ALA A 130 3.54 7.59 -10.41
C ALA A 130 4.44 7.99 -9.22
N TYR A 131 5.68 8.39 -9.51
CA TYR A 131 6.63 8.85 -8.51
C TYR A 131 6.62 10.37 -8.39
N SER A 132 6.57 10.89 -7.17
CA SER A 132 6.63 12.31 -6.90
C SER A 132 7.65 12.63 -5.83
N ASP A 133 8.71 13.36 -6.21
CA ASP A 133 9.76 13.80 -5.29
C ASP A 133 9.18 14.50 -4.05
N GLN A 134 8.05 15.21 -4.20
CA GLN A 134 7.41 15.91 -3.10
C GLN A 134 6.82 14.97 -2.04
N THR A 135 6.55 13.72 -2.39
CA THR A 135 5.97 12.72 -1.49
C THR A 135 7.02 11.80 -0.89
N PHE A 136 7.93 11.25 -1.69
CA PHE A 136 8.94 10.31 -1.18
C PHE A 136 10.30 10.96 -0.88
N ASP A 137 10.71 12.01 -1.56
CA ASP A 137 12.00 12.70 -1.37
C ASP A 137 11.83 14.07 -0.67
N HIS A 138 10.86 14.16 0.24
CA HIS A 138 10.56 15.37 0.99
C HIS A 138 11.73 15.76 1.92
N PRO A 139 11.87 17.04 2.32
CA PRO A 139 12.92 17.45 3.27
C PRO A 139 12.87 16.65 4.57
N GLY A 140 13.96 15.97 4.90
CA GLY A 140 14.08 15.10 6.06
C GLY A 140 13.70 13.64 5.80
N ALA A 141 13.38 13.26 4.55
CA ALA A 141 13.22 11.85 4.19
C ALA A 141 14.56 11.10 4.40
N ASP A 142 14.50 10.06 5.21
CA ASP A 142 15.62 9.15 5.48
C ASP A 142 15.08 7.72 5.52
N TYR A 143 15.70 6.82 4.76
CA TYR A 143 15.18 5.49 4.53
C TYR A 143 16.12 4.41 5.02
N ASP A 144 15.61 3.54 5.89
CA ASP A 144 16.19 2.23 6.15
C ASP A 144 15.86 1.28 4.98
N LEU A 145 16.90 0.79 4.30
CA LEU A 145 16.75 0.03 3.06
C LEU A 145 16.74 -1.47 3.30
N LEU A 146 15.75 -2.14 2.73
CA LEU A 146 15.59 -3.59 2.80
C LEU A 146 15.93 -4.26 1.46
N GLU A 147 16.35 -5.53 1.53
CA GLU A 147 16.54 -6.43 0.39
C GLU A 147 16.03 -7.84 0.77
N GLY A 148 15.36 -8.50 -0.15
CA GLY A 148 14.81 -9.84 0.07
C GLY A 148 13.55 -9.85 0.95
N ASP A 149 13.11 -11.04 1.32
CA ASP A 149 12.03 -11.21 2.28
C ASP A 149 12.55 -10.91 3.70
N VAL A 150 11.79 -10.15 4.48
CA VAL A 150 12.23 -9.65 5.79
C VAL A 150 11.17 -9.88 6.85
N GLU A 151 11.56 -10.33 8.03
CA GLU A 151 10.77 -10.26 9.24
C GLU A 151 11.10 -8.96 9.98
N LEU A 152 10.13 -8.03 10.03
CA LEU A 152 10.30 -6.73 10.68
C LEU A 152 10.19 -6.84 12.21
N ALA A 153 9.28 -7.68 12.67
CA ALA A 153 9.01 -8.00 14.06
C ALA A 153 8.32 -9.37 14.10
N ALA A 154 8.18 -9.96 15.28
CA ALA A 154 7.57 -11.29 15.44
C ALA A 154 6.16 -11.34 14.83
N GLY A 155 5.99 -12.10 13.76
CA GLY A 155 4.74 -12.22 13.02
C GLY A 155 4.41 -11.06 12.07
N LEU A 156 5.36 -10.15 11.81
CA LEU A 156 5.26 -9.13 10.76
C LEU A 156 6.32 -9.38 9.70
N ARG A 157 5.92 -9.85 8.52
CA ARG A 157 6.83 -10.21 7.44
C ARG A 157 6.51 -9.47 6.15
N LEU A 158 7.55 -9.00 5.49
CA LEU A 158 7.49 -8.45 4.14
C LEU A 158 7.99 -9.50 3.14
N PHE A 159 7.25 -9.67 2.07
CA PHE A 159 7.63 -10.52 0.95
C PHE A 159 7.80 -9.68 -0.31
N GLU A 160 8.94 -9.83 -1.00
CA GLU A 160 9.13 -9.18 -2.28
C GLU A 160 8.09 -9.66 -3.30
N THR A 161 7.33 -8.74 -3.86
CA THR A 161 6.32 -8.99 -4.89
C THR A 161 6.46 -7.98 -6.04
N PRO A 162 7.66 -7.97 -6.69
CA PRO A 162 7.97 -6.99 -7.73
C PRO A 162 7.12 -7.18 -8.98
N GLY A 163 7.11 -6.16 -9.82
CA GLY A 163 6.44 -6.17 -11.11
C GLY A 163 5.48 -5.00 -11.31
N HIS A 164 4.69 -4.65 -10.31
CA HIS A 164 4.01 -3.36 -10.27
C HIS A 164 5.05 -2.23 -10.20
N SER A 165 5.91 -2.27 -9.22
CA SER A 165 7.14 -1.49 -9.13
C SER A 165 8.35 -2.40 -8.93
N ALA A 166 9.57 -1.83 -8.95
CA ALA A 166 10.81 -2.62 -8.90
C ALA A 166 11.03 -3.32 -7.55
N GLY A 167 10.61 -2.70 -6.47
CA GLY A 167 10.88 -3.14 -5.10
C GLY A 167 9.63 -3.31 -4.25
N HIS A 168 8.49 -3.58 -4.88
CA HIS A 168 7.22 -3.73 -4.18
C HIS A 168 7.25 -4.85 -3.14
N TYR A 169 6.66 -4.59 -1.96
CA TYR A 169 6.45 -5.54 -0.89
C TYR A 169 4.97 -5.80 -0.63
N SER A 170 4.63 -7.07 -0.36
CA SER A 170 3.39 -7.48 0.31
C SER A 170 3.66 -7.78 1.78
N LEU A 171 2.66 -7.54 2.65
CA LEU A 171 2.77 -7.71 4.10
C LEU A 171 1.97 -8.94 4.56
N LEU A 172 2.62 -9.86 5.25
CA LEU A 172 1.97 -10.92 6.02
C LEU A 172 1.98 -10.55 7.50
N ILE A 173 0.82 -10.64 8.13
CA ILE A 173 0.64 -10.52 9.58
C ILE A 173 0.18 -11.86 10.13
N GLU A 174 0.96 -12.46 11.02
CA GLU A 174 0.63 -13.67 11.78
C GLU A 174 0.37 -13.28 13.23
N PRO A 175 -0.88 -12.98 13.62
CA PRO A 175 -1.16 -12.64 15.01
C PRO A 175 -0.92 -13.84 15.94
N PRO A 176 -0.66 -13.62 17.25
CA PRO A 176 -0.48 -14.69 18.21
C PRO A 176 -1.69 -15.64 18.31
N SER A 177 -2.86 -15.16 17.92
CA SER A 177 -4.09 -15.94 17.80
C SER A 177 -4.99 -15.34 16.73
N GLY A 178 -5.74 -16.21 16.03
CA GLY A 178 -6.62 -15.78 14.94
C GLY A 178 -6.09 -16.12 13.56
N GLU A 179 -6.72 -15.54 12.57
CA GLU A 179 -6.41 -15.73 11.15
C GLU A 179 -5.21 -14.88 10.74
N ALA A 180 -4.30 -15.43 9.94
CA ALA A 180 -3.24 -14.65 9.31
C ALA A 180 -3.82 -13.73 8.23
N LEU A 181 -3.23 -12.54 8.09
CA LEU A 181 -3.66 -11.52 7.14
C LEU A 181 -2.55 -11.25 6.12
N LEU A 182 -2.86 -11.29 4.83
CA LEU A 182 -1.92 -11.00 3.76
C LEU A 182 -2.39 -9.79 2.96
N PHE A 183 -1.72 -8.67 3.13
CA PHE A 183 -1.95 -7.45 2.37
C PHE A 183 -1.10 -7.49 1.12
N ALA A 184 -1.77 -7.68 -0.02
CA ALA A 184 -1.10 -7.76 -1.32
C ALA A 184 -0.59 -6.39 -1.79
N PHE A 185 -1.18 -5.29 -1.27
CA PHE A 185 -0.99 -3.96 -1.81
C PHE A 185 -1.10 -3.97 -3.35
N ASP A 186 -0.27 -3.23 -4.05
CA ASP A 186 -0.39 -3.03 -5.50
C ASP A 186 0.11 -4.21 -6.35
N ALA A 187 0.61 -5.27 -5.73
CA ALA A 187 0.81 -6.51 -6.46
C ALA A 187 -0.51 -7.18 -6.89
N ALA A 188 -1.64 -6.86 -6.19
CA ALA A 188 -2.98 -7.29 -6.59
C ALA A 188 -3.99 -6.16 -6.34
N TYR A 189 -4.43 -5.46 -7.39
CA TYR A 189 -5.39 -4.37 -7.29
C TYR A 189 -6.80 -4.84 -6.91
N ALA A 190 -7.22 -5.98 -7.44
CA ALA A 190 -8.55 -6.54 -7.25
C ALA A 190 -8.50 -8.06 -7.00
N GLU A 191 -9.58 -8.61 -6.42
CA GLU A 191 -9.73 -10.07 -6.28
C GLU A 191 -9.65 -10.75 -7.65
N GLU A 192 -10.24 -10.14 -8.69
CA GLU A 192 -10.16 -10.61 -10.08
C GLU A 192 -8.72 -10.70 -10.61
N SER A 193 -7.79 -9.86 -10.09
CA SER A 193 -6.35 -9.96 -10.42
C SER A 193 -5.78 -11.31 -10.03
N LEU A 194 -6.16 -11.80 -8.85
CA LEU A 194 -5.72 -13.10 -8.34
C LEU A 194 -6.43 -14.25 -9.07
N GLU A 195 -7.74 -14.15 -9.29
CA GLU A 195 -8.53 -15.21 -9.93
C GLU A 195 -8.09 -15.49 -11.35
N ARG A 196 -7.80 -14.43 -12.12
CA ARG A 196 -7.47 -14.52 -13.55
C ARG A 196 -5.97 -14.42 -13.85
N LEU A 197 -5.14 -14.13 -12.84
CA LEU A 197 -3.71 -13.81 -12.99
C LEU A 197 -3.48 -12.65 -13.99
N ILE A 198 -4.31 -11.62 -13.91
CA ILE A 198 -4.19 -10.40 -14.69
C ILE A 198 -3.63 -9.30 -13.78
N PRO A 199 -2.43 -8.77 -14.06
CA PRO A 199 -1.86 -7.69 -13.26
C PRO A 199 -2.62 -6.37 -13.50
N SER A 200 -2.35 -5.36 -12.68
CA SER A 200 -2.80 -3.99 -12.96
C SER A 200 -2.22 -3.48 -14.29
N GLY A 201 -2.86 -2.48 -14.88
CA GLY A 201 -2.32 -1.80 -16.06
C GLY A 201 -1.09 -0.93 -15.73
N PHE A 202 -0.89 -0.62 -14.46
CA PHE A 202 0.33 -0.01 -13.94
C PHE A 202 1.30 -1.10 -13.51
N HIS A 203 2.30 -1.36 -14.32
CA HIS A 203 3.35 -2.31 -13.99
C HIS A 203 4.64 -1.95 -14.73
N LEU A 204 5.76 -2.14 -14.06
CA LEU A 204 7.09 -2.03 -14.62
C LEU A 204 7.44 -3.29 -15.45
N ASP A 205 7.13 -4.47 -14.91
CA ASP A 205 7.39 -5.78 -15.53
C ASP A 205 6.15 -6.67 -15.40
N PRO A 206 5.38 -6.89 -16.49
CA PRO A 206 4.17 -7.72 -16.45
C PRO A 206 4.46 -9.17 -16.12
N THR A 207 5.63 -9.70 -16.49
CA THR A 207 6.00 -11.08 -16.18
C THR A 207 6.29 -11.26 -14.70
N ALA A 208 7.02 -10.32 -14.10
CA ALA A 208 7.26 -10.30 -12.67
C ALA A 208 5.94 -10.10 -11.90
N ALA A 209 5.06 -9.19 -12.35
CA ALA A 209 3.75 -8.95 -11.73
C ALA A 209 2.89 -10.23 -11.68
N VAL A 210 2.81 -10.99 -12.78
CA VAL A 210 2.08 -12.29 -12.79
C VAL A 210 2.73 -13.33 -11.86
N ARG A 211 4.06 -13.33 -11.74
CA ARG A 211 4.76 -14.20 -10.78
C ARG A 211 4.42 -13.80 -9.34
N SER A 212 4.34 -12.50 -9.07
CA SER A 212 3.95 -11.96 -7.76
C SER A 212 2.50 -12.32 -7.39
N LEU A 213 1.55 -12.27 -8.34
CA LEU A 213 0.19 -12.76 -8.11
C LEU A 213 0.17 -14.25 -7.68
N ARG A 214 0.93 -15.10 -8.37
CA ARG A 214 1.05 -16.51 -7.99
C ARG A 214 1.70 -16.69 -6.62
N ARG A 215 2.73 -15.88 -6.32
CA ARG A 215 3.39 -15.89 -5.01
C ARG A 215 2.42 -15.52 -3.89
N ILE A 216 1.57 -14.49 -4.08
CA ILE A 216 0.53 -14.11 -3.12
C ILE A 216 -0.44 -15.28 -2.87
N GLN A 217 -0.91 -15.95 -3.92
CA GLN A 217 -1.76 -17.14 -3.75
C GLN A 217 -1.06 -18.28 -2.99
N GLU A 218 0.24 -18.48 -3.24
CA GLU A 218 1.03 -19.48 -2.55
C GLU A 218 1.23 -19.13 -1.07
N LEU A 219 1.59 -17.89 -0.76
CA LEU A 219 1.72 -17.39 0.60
C LEU A 219 0.40 -17.54 1.36
N ALA A 220 -0.72 -17.11 0.77
CA ALA A 220 -2.04 -17.25 1.40
C ALA A 220 -2.37 -18.70 1.75
N ARG A 221 -2.06 -19.65 0.86
CA ARG A 221 -2.26 -21.07 1.13
C ARG A 221 -1.31 -21.60 2.20
N THR A 222 -0.04 -21.20 2.17
CA THR A 222 1.00 -21.68 3.10
C THR A 222 0.70 -21.23 4.53
N TYR A 223 0.25 -20.00 4.71
CA TYR A 223 -0.01 -19.41 6.02
C TYR A 223 -1.48 -19.46 6.43
N GLY A 224 -2.38 -19.98 5.57
CA GLY A 224 -3.82 -19.93 5.82
C GLY A 224 -4.33 -18.49 5.93
N ALA A 225 -3.73 -17.57 5.17
CA ALA A 225 -3.96 -16.15 5.33
C ALA A 225 -5.12 -15.64 4.47
N ARG A 226 -5.95 -14.75 5.03
CA ARG A 226 -6.92 -13.96 4.29
C ARG A 226 -6.19 -12.88 3.48
N ILE A 227 -6.49 -12.81 2.17
CA ILE A 227 -5.88 -11.79 1.29
C ILE A 227 -6.70 -10.50 1.32
N PHE A 228 -5.99 -9.37 1.39
CA PHE A 228 -6.51 -8.01 1.20
C PHE A 228 -5.89 -7.42 -0.05
N VAL A 229 -6.73 -7.04 -1.01
CA VAL A 229 -6.34 -6.39 -2.27
C VAL A 229 -6.40 -4.86 -2.14
N ALA A 230 -5.65 -4.13 -2.99
CA ALA A 230 -5.43 -2.69 -2.79
C ALA A 230 -6.65 -1.81 -3.17
N HIS A 231 -7.19 -1.99 -4.37
CA HIS A 231 -8.01 -0.98 -5.04
C HIS A 231 -9.39 -1.49 -5.49
N ASP A 232 -9.82 -2.63 -4.96
CA ASP A 232 -11.13 -3.21 -5.25
C ASP A 232 -12.22 -2.61 -4.36
N ALA A 233 -13.10 -1.81 -4.94
CA ALA A 233 -14.20 -1.17 -4.20
C ALA A 233 -15.20 -2.17 -3.62
N ALA A 234 -15.43 -3.31 -4.29
CA ALA A 234 -16.33 -4.34 -3.81
C ALA A 234 -15.72 -5.06 -2.60
N ALA A 235 -14.46 -5.50 -2.70
CA ALA A 235 -13.73 -6.11 -1.58
C ALA A 235 -13.62 -5.14 -0.40
N PHE A 236 -13.23 -3.89 -0.65
CA PHE A 236 -13.07 -2.86 0.38
C PHE A 236 -14.36 -2.59 1.17
N SER A 237 -15.53 -2.66 0.52
CA SER A 237 -16.83 -2.48 1.20
C SER A 237 -17.10 -3.55 2.27
N GLY A 238 -16.43 -4.69 2.19
CA GLY A 238 -16.47 -5.78 3.17
C GLY A 238 -15.36 -5.71 4.24
N TYR A 239 -14.44 -4.75 4.13
CA TYR A 239 -13.35 -4.61 5.11
C TYR A 239 -13.83 -3.89 6.37
N ARG A 240 -13.30 -4.31 7.50
CA ARG A 240 -13.56 -3.67 8.78
C ARG A 240 -12.56 -2.54 8.98
N LEU A 241 -13.05 -1.29 8.95
CA LEU A 241 -12.23 -0.10 9.02
C LEU A 241 -12.07 0.44 10.44
N ALA A 242 -11.03 1.25 10.66
CA ALA A 242 -10.82 1.99 11.90
C ALA A 242 -12.07 2.81 12.33
N PRO A 243 -12.32 2.97 13.64
CA PRO A 243 -11.51 2.54 14.78
C PRO A 243 -11.66 1.05 15.16
N ALA A 244 -12.50 0.30 14.45
CA ALA A 244 -12.63 -1.12 14.68
C ALA A 244 -11.38 -1.86 14.17
N GLY A 245 -10.77 -2.68 15.01
CA GLY A 245 -9.65 -3.53 14.59
C GLY A 245 -10.11 -4.64 13.63
N VAL A 246 -9.24 -5.06 12.73
CA VAL A 246 -9.44 -6.26 11.89
C VAL A 246 -9.28 -7.50 12.75
N ILE A 247 -8.33 -7.46 13.67
CA ILE A 247 -8.06 -8.42 14.75
C ILE A 247 -7.74 -7.67 16.02
#